data_cc26a6674c3a2895708a575628787e25
#
_entry.id   cc26a6674c3a2895708a575628787e25
#
_cell.length_a   1.000
_cell.length_b   1.000
_cell.length_c   1.000
_cell.angle_alpha   90.00
_cell.angle_beta   90.00
_cell.angle_gamma   90.00
#
_symmetry.space_group_name_H-M   'P 1'
#
loop_
_entity.id
_entity.type
_entity.pdbx_description
1 polymer ?
#
loop_
_entity_poly.entity_id
_entity_poly.type
_entity_poly.pdbx_seq_one_letter_code
_entity_poly.pdbx_strand_id
1 'polypeptide(L)'
;MDVPELEALGDLAGRRVLVRCDFNVPLAEGMITDDLRIRAAVPTLRYLIEAGAHVTACSHLGRPEGAIDAAYSMTPVRARLAELVPGVELLENLRFDARETANDQAFVDQLIEGQDAYVNDAFGACHRAHASVVGPPRFLPSAAGRLLAREVEVLGGLRTSPRRPFVGIMGGAKVSDKLGVIEALLGVVDELIVGGGMCFTFLAAKGANVGSSLFEENMVETCSRLLASGAPIRLPLDITALGPGGKIGDPSAGGEVRQVGASMPDGWMGLDIGPGSAVEFCDLIAEARTVLWNGPMGVFEDERFAAGTRTVAEAVADCRGFTVVGGGDSAAAARQFGVDDQMDHVSTGGGAALELIEQGDLPGLAALRGQN
;
A
#
# COMPACT_ATOMS: atom_id res chain seq x y z
N MET A 1 16.66 -7.43 -5.43
CA MET A 1 15.99 -8.67 -4.98
C MET A 1 15.52 -9.40 -6.23
N ASP A 2 16.14 -10.53 -6.58
CA ASP A 2 15.86 -11.18 -7.85
C ASP A 2 14.75 -12.22 -7.67
N VAL A 3 13.67 -12.07 -8.42
CA VAL A 3 12.62 -13.08 -8.58
C VAL A 3 12.66 -13.59 -10.02
N PRO A 4 12.35 -14.87 -10.30
CA PRO A 4 12.28 -15.37 -11.67
C PRO A 4 11.26 -14.57 -12.48
N GLU A 5 11.65 -14.05 -13.64
CA GLU A 5 10.76 -13.33 -14.56
C GLU A 5 9.98 -14.30 -15.47
N LEU A 6 8.96 -13.82 -16.17
CA LEU A 6 8.11 -14.64 -17.04
C LEU A 6 8.90 -15.39 -18.11
N GLU A 7 9.98 -14.79 -18.62
CA GLU A 7 10.87 -15.35 -19.62
C GLU A 7 11.58 -16.62 -19.15
N ALA A 8 11.75 -16.80 -17.83
CA ALA A 8 12.35 -17.99 -17.25
C ALA A 8 11.48 -19.25 -17.42
N LEU A 9 10.18 -19.10 -17.73
CA LEU A 9 9.27 -20.21 -17.99
C LEU A 9 9.50 -20.86 -19.36
N GLY A 10 10.26 -20.23 -20.26
CA GLY A 10 10.54 -20.73 -21.59
C GLY A 10 9.34 -20.71 -22.53
N ASP A 11 9.21 -21.73 -23.39
CA ASP A 11 8.10 -21.85 -24.34
C ASP A 11 6.79 -22.15 -23.61
N LEU A 12 5.79 -21.31 -23.83
CA LEU A 12 4.47 -21.38 -23.21
C LEU A 12 3.36 -21.84 -24.17
N ALA A 13 3.67 -22.08 -25.43
CA ALA A 13 2.67 -22.49 -26.43
C ALA A 13 1.96 -23.78 -26.00
N GLY A 14 0.63 -23.72 -25.86
CA GLY A 14 -0.21 -24.83 -25.44
C GLY A 14 -0.08 -25.25 -23.97
N ARG A 15 0.76 -24.58 -23.15
CA ARG A 15 0.89 -24.87 -21.72
C ARG A 15 -0.26 -24.27 -20.92
N ARG A 16 -0.66 -24.97 -19.87
CA ARG A 16 -1.65 -24.49 -18.91
C ARG A 16 -0.94 -23.74 -17.78
N VAL A 17 -1.26 -22.48 -17.61
CA VAL A 17 -0.60 -21.58 -16.64
C VAL A 17 -1.61 -21.07 -15.62
N LEU A 18 -1.39 -21.44 -14.36
CA LEU A 18 -2.11 -20.86 -13.22
C LEU A 18 -1.50 -19.50 -12.86
N VAL A 19 -2.33 -18.45 -12.87
CA VAL A 19 -1.89 -17.09 -12.52
C VAL A 19 -2.59 -16.61 -11.26
N ARG A 20 -1.84 -16.36 -10.19
CA ARG A 20 -2.35 -15.73 -8.97
C ARG A 20 -2.37 -14.22 -9.16
N CYS A 21 -3.56 -13.64 -9.24
CA CYS A 21 -3.80 -12.20 -9.37
C CYS A 21 -4.37 -11.60 -8.07
N ASP A 22 -4.23 -10.30 -7.86
CA ASP A 22 -4.91 -9.57 -6.79
C ASP A 22 -6.09 -8.77 -7.37
N PHE A 23 -7.25 -9.42 -7.45
CA PHE A 23 -8.51 -8.83 -7.90
C PHE A 23 -9.44 -8.46 -6.73
N ASN A 24 -8.86 -8.17 -5.58
CA ASN A 24 -9.62 -7.70 -4.42
C ASN A 24 -10.02 -6.23 -4.60
N VAL A 25 -10.95 -6.01 -5.51
CA VAL A 25 -11.47 -4.68 -5.90
C VAL A 25 -12.62 -4.26 -4.97
N PRO A 26 -12.84 -2.94 -4.77
CA PRO A 26 -13.99 -2.46 -4.04
C PRO A 26 -15.28 -2.66 -4.86
N LEU A 27 -16.32 -3.11 -4.17
CA LEU A 27 -17.66 -3.31 -4.73
C LEU A 27 -18.66 -2.41 -3.99
N ALA A 28 -19.58 -1.78 -4.75
CA ALA A 28 -20.78 -1.17 -4.23
C ALA A 28 -21.99 -1.72 -4.98
N GLU A 29 -22.97 -2.23 -4.26
CA GLU A 29 -24.19 -2.84 -4.84
C GLU A 29 -23.89 -3.91 -5.91
N GLY A 30 -22.83 -4.70 -5.70
CA GLY A 30 -22.40 -5.74 -6.62
C GLY A 30 -21.65 -5.25 -7.87
N MET A 31 -21.37 -3.94 -7.98
CA MET A 31 -20.61 -3.34 -9.08
C MET A 31 -19.21 -2.95 -8.64
N ILE A 32 -18.24 -3.09 -9.54
CA ILE A 32 -16.87 -2.65 -9.30
C ILE A 32 -16.83 -1.12 -9.35
N THR A 33 -16.36 -0.50 -8.27
CA THR A 33 -16.20 0.96 -8.18
C THR A 33 -14.82 1.44 -8.59
N ASP A 34 -13.81 0.56 -8.51
CA ASP A 34 -12.43 0.81 -8.97
C ASP A 34 -11.85 -0.50 -9.51
N ASP A 35 -11.45 -0.52 -10.79
CA ASP A 35 -10.90 -1.69 -11.47
C ASP A 35 -9.37 -1.66 -11.63
N LEU A 36 -8.68 -0.73 -10.93
CA LEU A 36 -7.24 -0.53 -11.03
C LEU A 36 -6.45 -1.84 -10.89
N ARG A 37 -6.80 -2.68 -9.91
CA ARG A 37 -6.13 -3.96 -9.66
C ARG A 37 -6.30 -4.96 -10.79
N ILE A 38 -7.46 -4.94 -11.47
CA ILE A 38 -7.68 -5.80 -12.64
C ILE A 38 -6.82 -5.30 -13.80
N ARG A 39 -6.83 -3.99 -14.05
CA ARG A 39 -6.02 -3.37 -15.11
C ARG A 39 -4.52 -3.57 -14.89
N ALA A 40 -4.06 -3.55 -13.64
CA ALA A 40 -2.66 -3.76 -13.31
C ALA A 40 -2.14 -5.17 -13.68
N ALA A 41 -3.00 -6.19 -13.67
CA ALA A 41 -2.63 -7.56 -14.08
C ALA A 41 -2.69 -7.78 -15.61
N VAL A 42 -3.31 -6.87 -16.37
CA VAL A 42 -3.49 -7.01 -17.83
C VAL A 42 -2.17 -7.26 -18.58
N PRO A 43 -1.06 -6.56 -18.29
CA PRO A 43 0.20 -6.81 -18.99
C PRO A 43 0.71 -8.25 -18.87
N THR A 44 0.62 -8.84 -17.68
CA THR A 44 0.99 -10.23 -17.41
C THR A 44 0.08 -11.20 -18.19
N LEU A 45 -1.23 -11.02 -18.07
CA LEU A 45 -2.20 -11.91 -18.70
C LEU A 45 -2.13 -11.87 -20.23
N ARG A 46 -1.96 -10.69 -20.82
CA ARG A 46 -1.76 -10.55 -22.28
C ARG A 46 -0.50 -11.24 -22.75
N TYR A 47 0.62 -11.02 -22.06
CA TYR A 47 1.87 -11.69 -22.40
C TYR A 47 1.70 -13.22 -22.49
N LEU A 48 1.02 -13.82 -21.50
CA LEU A 48 0.80 -15.26 -21.47
C LEU A 48 -0.13 -15.75 -22.59
N ILE A 49 -1.21 -15.03 -22.87
CA ILE A 49 -2.14 -15.34 -23.99
C ILE A 49 -1.43 -15.21 -25.32
N GLU A 50 -0.67 -14.12 -25.54
CA GLU A 50 0.09 -13.89 -26.77
C GLU A 50 1.21 -14.92 -26.98
N ALA A 51 1.77 -15.46 -25.89
CA ALA A 51 2.69 -16.59 -25.92
C ALA A 51 2.01 -17.95 -26.18
N GLY A 52 0.69 -17.98 -26.37
CA GLY A 52 -0.09 -19.19 -26.69
C GLY A 52 -0.43 -20.06 -25.49
N ALA A 53 -0.34 -19.55 -24.26
CA ALA A 53 -0.71 -20.29 -23.07
C ALA A 53 -2.24 -20.35 -22.86
N HIS A 54 -2.71 -21.43 -22.23
CA HIS A 54 -4.05 -21.50 -21.64
C HIS A 54 -3.98 -20.95 -20.23
N VAL A 55 -4.58 -19.77 -20.00
CA VAL A 55 -4.44 -19.02 -18.75
C VAL A 55 -5.63 -19.24 -17.85
N THR A 56 -5.39 -19.77 -16.65
CA THR A 56 -6.35 -19.85 -15.54
C THR A 56 -5.91 -18.88 -14.45
N ALA A 57 -6.64 -17.78 -14.29
CA ALA A 57 -6.43 -16.83 -13.21
C ALA A 57 -7.16 -17.26 -11.93
N CYS A 58 -6.55 -17.01 -10.78
CA CYS A 58 -7.16 -17.19 -9.48
C CYS A 58 -6.92 -15.98 -8.58
N SER A 59 -7.89 -15.63 -7.75
CA SER A 59 -7.80 -14.49 -6.86
C SER A 59 -8.73 -14.65 -5.65
N HIS A 60 -8.60 -13.72 -4.71
CA HIS A 60 -9.55 -13.54 -3.62
C HIS A 60 -10.33 -12.24 -3.78
N LEU A 61 -11.49 -12.15 -3.14
CA LEU A 61 -12.31 -10.97 -3.03
C LEU A 61 -12.90 -10.90 -1.61
N GLY A 62 -12.65 -9.81 -0.90
CA GLY A 62 -13.14 -9.63 0.47
C GLY A 62 -12.62 -10.65 1.48
N ARG A 63 -13.44 -10.88 2.51
CA ARG A 63 -13.13 -11.81 3.62
C ARG A 63 -14.33 -12.71 3.95
N PRO A 64 -14.69 -13.67 3.12
CA PRO A 64 -15.85 -14.56 3.33
C PRO A 64 -15.60 -15.67 4.36
N GLU A 65 -14.42 -15.72 5.00
CA GLU A 65 -14.08 -16.61 6.13
C GLU A 65 -14.30 -18.12 5.85
N GLY A 66 -14.06 -18.54 4.61
CA GLY A 66 -14.20 -19.94 4.22
C GLY A 66 -15.63 -20.37 3.85
N ALA A 67 -16.56 -19.43 3.74
CA ALA A 67 -17.94 -19.70 3.35
C ALA A 67 -18.29 -19.06 2.00
N ILE A 68 -19.17 -19.70 1.23
CA ILE A 68 -19.69 -19.13 -0.01
C ILE A 68 -20.64 -17.99 0.34
N ASP A 69 -20.32 -16.79 -0.13
CA ASP A 69 -21.14 -15.59 0.01
C ASP A 69 -21.25 -14.88 -1.34
N ALA A 70 -22.47 -14.72 -1.83
CA ALA A 70 -22.73 -14.08 -3.13
C ALA A 70 -22.18 -12.65 -3.25
N ALA A 71 -22.05 -11.93 -2.10
CA ALA A 71 -21.46 -10.59 -2.07
C ALA A 71 -19.97 -10.58 -2.46
N TYR A 72 -19.29 -11.72 -2.33
CA TYR A 72 -17.88 -11.89 -2.67
C TYR A 72 -17.63 -12.81 -3.86
N SER A 73 -18.68 -13.07 -4.70
CA SER A 73 -18.49 -13.83 -5.94
C SER A 73 -17.61 -13.10 -6.94
N MET A 74 -16.76 -13.85 -7.64
CA MET A 74 -15.91 -13.32 -8.71
C MET A 74 -16.67 -12.96 -9.99
N THR A 75 -17.99 -13.09 -10.02
CA THR A 75 -18.81 -12.81 -11.21
C THR A 75 -18.59 -11.42 -11.82
N PRO A 76 -18.62 -10.28 -11.06
CA PRO A 76 -18.36 -8.97 -11.63
C PRO A 76 -16.92 -8.82 -12.11
N VAL A 77 -15.95 -9.42 -11.40
CA VAL A 77 -14.54 -9.41 -11.81
C VAL A 77 -14.33 -10.20 -13.10
N ARG A 78 -14.99 -11.36 -13.24
CA ARG A 78 -14.94 -12.19 -14.46
C ARG A 78 -15.49 -11.45 -15.68
N ALA A 79 -16.59 -10.73 -15.52
CA ALA A 79 -17.15 -9.92 -16.60
C ALA A 79 -16.17 -8.82 -17.02
N ARG A 80 -15.60 -8.07 -16.06
CA ARG A 80 -14.66 -7.00 -16.35
C ARG A 80 -13.35 -7.52 -16.94
N LEU A 81 -12.83 -8.63 -16.46
CA LEU A 81 -11.62 -9.27 -16.98
C LEU A 81 -11.80 -9.72 -18.44
N ALA A 82 -12.95 -10.31 -18.76
CA ALA A 82 -13.26 -10.74 -20.13
C ALA A 82 -13.30 -9.58 -21.16
N GLU A 83 -13.70 -8.38 -20.72
CA GLU A 83 -13.64 -7.17 -21.55
C GLU A 83 -12.19 -6.72 -21.81
N LEU A 84 -11.31 -6.84 -20.81
CA LEU A 84 -9.93 -6.35 -20.87
C LEU A 84 -8.97 -7.34 -21.52
N VAL A 85 -9.13 -8.65 -21.23
CA VAL A 85 -8.29 -9.74 -21.72
C VAL A 85 -9.16 -10.96 -21.99
N PRO A 86 -9.77 -11.06 -23.18
CA PRO A 86 -10.52 -12.24 -23.59
C PRO A 86 -9.64 -13.51 -23.58
N GLY A 87 -10.23 -14.64 -23.20
CA GLY A 87 -9.55 -15.95 -23.21
C GLY A 87 -8.91 -16.36 -21.89
N VAL A 88 -8.97 -15.51 -20.85
CA VAL A 88 -8.58 -15.88 -19.50
C VAL A 88 -9.75 -16.53 -18.77
N GLU A 89 -9.54 -17.76 -18.26
CA GLU A 89 -10.45 -18.38 -17.31
C GLU A 89 -10.21 -17.80 -15.91
N LEU A 90 -11.27 -17.47 -15.16
CA LEU A 90 -11.16 -17.02 -13.77
C LEU A 90 -11.87 -18.00 -12.84
N LEU A 91 -11.13 -18.54 -11.87
CA LEU A 91 -11.69 -19.38 -10.82
C LEU A 91 -12.61 -18.55 -9.90
N GLU A 92 -13.44 -19.23 -9.12
CA GLU A 92 -14.22 -18.57 -8.07
C GLU A 92 -13.33 -18.15 -6.90
N ASN A 93 -13.85 -17.29 -6.03
CA ASN A 93 -13.12 -16.71 -4.91
C ASN A 93 -12.41 -17.78 -4.06
N LEU A 94 -11.09 -17.74 -4.05
CA LEU A 94 -10.25 -18.71 -3.31
C LEU A 94 -10.60 -18.77 -1.83
N ARG A 95 -11.05 -17.65 -1.23
CA ARG A 95 -11.40 -17.56 0.19
C ARG A 95 -12.78 -18.12 0.53
N PHE A 96 -13.51 -18.67 -0.43
CA PHE A 96 -14.66 -19.51 -0.14
C PHE A 96 -14.26 -20.86 0.45
N ASP A 97 -12.99 -21.23 0.31
CA ASP A 97 -12.41 -22.39 0.97
C ASP A 97 -11.46 -21.94 2.08
N ALA A 98 -11.73 -22.34 3.32
CA ALA A 98 -10.90 -22.01 4.47
C ALA A 98 -9.46 -22.55 4.35
N ARG A 99 -9.24 -23.60 3.55
CA ARG A 99 -7.95 -24.20 3.27
C ARG A 99 -6.98 -23.24 2.57
N GLU A 100 -7.49 -22.22 1.84
CA GLU A 100 -6.65 -21.18 1.23
C GLU A 100 -5.84 -20.43 2.30
N THR A 101 -6.50 -19.90 3.32
CA THR A 101 -5.83 -19.13 4.38
C THR A 101 -5.05 -20.01 5.35
N ALA A 102 -5.42 -21.28 5.47
CA ALA A 102 -4.73 -22.26 6.28
C ALA A 102 -3.45 -22.82 5.62
N ASN A 103 -3.17 -22.45 4.36
CA ASN A 103 -2.06 -23.02 3.57
C ASN A 103 -2.11 -24.55 3.50
N ASP A 104 -3.30 -25.09 3.25
CA ASP A 104 -3.56 -26.53 3.26
C ASP A 104 -3.03 -27.20 1.99
N GLN A 105 -2.30 -28.31 2.14
CA GLN A 105 -1.66 -29.00 1.02
C GLN A 105 -2.67 -29.58 0.03
N ALA A 106 -3.81 -30.13 0.50
CA ALA A 106 -4.81 -30.69 -0.42
C ALA A 106 -5.48 -29.62 -1.28
N PHE A 107 -5.56 -28.38 -0.79
CA PHE A 107 -6.03 -27.27 -1.60
C PHE A 107 -4.97 -26.83 -2.63
N VAL A 108 -3.69 -26.85 -2.27
CA VAL A 108 -2.60 -26.64 -3.23
C VAL A 108 -2.66 -27.66 -4.35
N ASP A 109 -2.77 -28.96 -4.00
CA ASP A 109 -2.85 -30.05 -4.99
C ASP A 109 -4.03 -29.87 -5.95
N GLN A 110 -5.18 -29.42 -5.44
CA GLN A 110 -6.36 -29.08 -6.26
C GLN A 110 -6.10 -27.90 -7.20
N LEU A 111 -5.40 -26.85 -6.74
CA LEU A 111 -5.11 -25.66 -7.56
C LEU A 111 -4.14 -25.96 -8.71
N ILE A 112 -3.16 -26.83 -8.48
CA ILE A 112 -2.13 -27.15 -9.47
C ILE A 112 -2.50 -28.32 -10.37
N GLU A 113 -3.62 -29.00 -10.12
CA GLU A 113 -4.05 -30.14 -10.90
C GLU A 113 -4.17 -29.78 -12.39
N GLY A 114 -3.35 -30.46 -13.20
CA GLY A 114 -3.31 -30.24 -14.64
C GLY A 114 -2.71 -28.90 -15.07
N GLN A 115 -2.01 -28.17 -14.21
CA GLN A 115 -1.27 -26.97 -14.58
C GLN A 115 0.20 -27.31 -14.88
N ASP A 116 0.81 -26.62 -15.87
CA ASP A 116 2.18 -26.86 -16.32
C ASP A 116 3.17 -25.82 -15.77
N ALA A 117 2.66 -24.65 -15.33
CA ALA A 117 3.45 -23.56 -14.77
C ALA A 117 2.58 -22.67 -13.85
N TYR A 118 3.25 -21.89 -13.03
CA TYR A 118 2.61 -20.94 -12.12
C TYR A 118 3.21 -19.54 -12.27
N VAL A 119 2.36 -18.52 -12.21
CA VAL A 119 2.78 -17.12 -12.18
C VAL A 119 2.14 -16.44 -10.97
N ASN A 120 2.96 -15.80 -10.14
CA ASN A 120 2.48 -14.92 -9.08
C ASN A 120 2.51 -13.46 -9.57
N ASP A 121 1.34 -12.87 -9.74
CA ASP A 121 1.17 -11.45 -10.09
C ASP A 121 0.37 -10.69 -9.01
N ALA A 122 0.27 -11.28 -7.82
CA ALA A 122 -0.51 -10.77 -6.69
C ALA A 122 0.40 -10.20 -5.61
N PHE A 123 1.12 -9.12 -5.89
CA PHE A 123 2.03 -8.51 -4.92
C PHE A 123 1.33 -8.21 -3.59
N GLY A 124 0.10 -7.65 -3.60
CA GLY A 124 -0.68 -7.36 -2.41
C GLY A 124 -1.01 -8.57 -1.52
N ALA A 125 -0.85 -9.80 -2.04
CA ALA A 125 -1.04 -11.04 -1.28
C ALA A 125 0.28 -11.70 -0.83
N CYS A 126 1.43 -11.26 -1.33
CA CYS A 126 2.73 -11.90 -1.10
C CYS A 126 3.19 -11.93 0.36
N HIS A 127 2.67 -11.03 1.20
CA HIS A 127 2.94 -10.98 2.63
C HIS A 127 2.20 -12.08 3.42
N ARG A 128 1.35 -12.87 2.77
CA ARG A 128 0.59 -13.98 3.38
C ARG A 128 1.07 -15.32 2.87
N ALA A 129 1.36 -16.24 3.79
CA ALA A 129 1.68 -17.62 3.44
C ALA A 129 0.41 -18.43 3.13
N HIS A 130 -0.41 -17.97 2.16
CA HIS A 130 -1.62 -18.65 1.74
C HIS A 130 -1.33 -19.77 0.73
N ALA A 131 -2.20 -20.77 0.63
CA ALA A 131 -2.03 -21.93 -0.24
C ALA A 131 -1.75 -21.53 -1.69
N SER A 132 -2.53 -20.59 -2.25
CA SER A 132 -2.35 -20.12 -3.63
C SER A 132 -1.09 -19.28 -3.88
N VAL A 133 -0.43 -18.79 -2.82
CA VAL A 133 0.74 -17.88 -2.92
C VAL A 133 2.05 -18.66 -2.75
N VAL A 134 2.15 -19.52 -1.74
CA VAL A 134 3.40 -20.22 -1.40
C VAL A 134 3.39 -21.69 -1.79
N GLY A 135 2.22 -22.27 -2.10
CA GLY A 135 2.08 -23.69 -2.43
C GLY A 135 2.57 -24.02 -3.84
N PRO A 136 2.00 -23.45 -4.92
CA PRO A 136 2.32 -23.81 -6.30
C PRO A 136 3.82 -23.76 -6.66
N PRO A 137 4.62 -22.78 -6.17
CA PRO A 137 6.06 -22.75 -6.49
C PRO A 137 6.86 -23.94 -6.01
N ARG A 138 6.32 -24.74 -5.09
CA ARG A 138 6.99 -25.98 -4.62
C ARG A 138 6.93 -27.12 -5.63
N PHE A 139 6.00 -27.05 -6.57
CA PHE A 139 5.65 -28.17 -7.45
C PHE A 139 5.74 -27.81 -8.94
N LEU A 140 5.64 -26.53 -9.29
CA LEU A 140 5.59 -26.06 -10.68
C LEU A 140 6.74 -25.10 -10.98
N PRO A 141 7.27 -25.10 -12.23
CA PRO A 141 8.06 -23.98 -12.72
C PRO A 141 7.29 -22.67 -12.49
N SER A 142 7.92 -21.70 -11.83
CA SER A 142 7.23 -20.53 -11.34
C SER A 142 7.97 -19.25 -11.66
N ALA A 143 7.20 -18.17 -11.92
CA ALA A 143 7.74 -16.84 -12.17
C ALA A 143 6.89 -15.75 -11.54
N ALA A 144 7.49 -14.57 -11.39
CA ALA A 144 6.80 -13.33 -11.09
C ALA A 144 6.11 -12.79 -12.34
N GLY A 145 4.86 -12.35 -12.22
CA GLY A 145 4.23 -11.55 -13.25
C GLY A 145 4.80 -10.13 -13.31
N ARG A 146 4.46 -9.39 -14.36
CA ARG A 146 5.00 -8.03 -14.61
C ARG A 146 4.69 -7.06 -13.48
N LEU A 147 3.48 -7.12 -12.91
CA LEU A 147 3.09 -6.28 -11.77
C LEU A 147 3.96 -6.60 -10.55
N LEU A 148 4.04 -7.86 -10.17
CA LEU A 148 4.83 -8.27 -9.02
C LEU A 148 6.31 -7.95 -9.20
N ALA A 149 6.89 -8.22 -10.37
CA ALA A 149 8.29 -7.90 -10.67
C ALA A 149 8.57 -6.40 -10.55
N ARG A 150 7.67 -5.55 -11.06
CA ARG A 150 7.79 -4.09 -10.95
C ARG A 150 7.72 -3.59 -9.52
N GLU A 151 6.78 -4.10 -8.70
CA GLU A 151 6.68 -3.76 -7.28
C GLU A 151 7.97 -4.13 -6.52
N VAL A 152 8.50 -5.32 -6.76
CA VAL A 152 9.75 -5.80 -6.15
C VAL A 152 10.96 -4.95 -6.58
N GLU A 153 11.06 -4.61 -7.88
CA GLU A 153 12.10 -3.72 -8.40
C GLU A 153 12.07 -2.35 -7.70
N VAL A 154 10.89 -1.71 -7.71
CA VAL A 154 10.73 -0.36 -7.17
C VAL A 154 10.98 -0.32 -5.67
N LEU A 155 10.24 -1.12 -4.91
CA LEU A 155 10.31 -1.08 -3.45
C LEU A 155 11.65 -1.65 -2.92
N GLY A 156 12.20 -2.67 -3.60
CA GLY A 156 13.53 -3.18 -3.29
C GLY A 156 14.63 -2.15 -3.57
N GLY A 157 14.49 -1.37 -4.65
CA GLY A 157 15.38 -0.26 -5.00
C GLY A 157 15.42 0.83 -3.94
N LEU A 158 14.27 1.16 -3.33
CA LEU A 158 14.20 2.14 -2.22
C LEU A 158 15.05 1.74 -1.02
N ARG A 159 15.19 0.44 -0.76
CA ARG A 159 15.99 -0.08 0.37
C ARG A 159 17.47 -0.15 0.08
N THR A 160 17.85 -0.50 -1.15
CA THR A 160 19.24 -0.88 -1.47
C THR A 160 20.06 0.24 -2.07
N SER A 161 19.45 1.06 -2.94
CA SER A 161 20.18 2.08 -3.70
C SER A 161 19.30 3.26 -4.13
N PRO A 162 18.59 3.94 -3.19
CA PRO A 162 17.81 5.12 -3.55
C PRO A 162 18.71 6.25 -4.06
N ARG A 163 18.22 7.04 -5.01
CA ARG A 163 18.90 8.28 -5.38
C ARG A 163 18.69 9.30 -4.26
N ARG A 164 19.79 9.99 -3.86
CA ARG A 164 19.75 10.95 -2.75
C ARG A 164 19.67 12.40 -3.21
N PRO A 165 19.00 13.30 -2.46
CA PRO A 165 18.33 13.05 -1.18
C PRO A 165 17.09 12.14 -1.30
N PHE A 166 16.90 11.23 -0.32
CA PHE A 166 15.71 10.39 -0.21
C PHE A 166 14.83 10.89 0.93
N VAL A 167 13.63 11.35 0.60
CA VAL A 167 12.63 11.83 1.56
C VAL A 167 11.54 10.77 1.73
N GLY A 168 11.38 10.29 2.97
CA GLY A 168 10.24 9.49 3.38
C GLY A 168 9.14 10.38 3.94
N ILE A 169 7.88 10.11 3.58
CA ILE A 169 6.72 10.82 4.11
C ILE A 169 5.79 9.78 4.73
N MET A 170 5.62 9.85 6.05
CA MET A 170 4.80 8.93 6.82
C MET A 170 3.66 9.66 7.49
N GLY A 171 2.45 9.29 7.13
CA GLY A 171 1.23 9.78 7.74
C GLY A 171 0.31 8.65 8.21
N GLY A 172 -0.91 9.00 8.60
CA GLY A 172 -1.91 8.07 9.11
C GLY A 172 -2.15 8.19 10.62
N ALA A 173 -2.92 7.28 11.20
CA ALA A 173 -3.47 7.46 12.54
C ALA A 173 -2.48 7.13 13.67
N LYS A 174 -1.78 5.98 13.59
CA LYS A 174 -1.06 5.39 14.72
C LYS A 174 0.40 5.08 14.40
N VAL A 175 1.29 5.36 15.35
CA VAL A 175 2.71 4.97 15.28
C VAL A 175 2.87 3.46 15.38
N SER A 176 2.11 2.81 16.28
CA SER A 176 2.20 1.36 16.51
C SER A 176 1.98 0.53 15.24
N ASP A 177 1.10 0.99 14.35
CA ASP A 177 0.79 0.29 13.10
C ASP A 177 1.92 0.36 12.07
N LYS A 178 2.86 1.30 12.22
CA LYS A 178 3.92 1.59 11.24
C LYS A 178 5.33 1.66 11.84
N LEU A 179 5.49 1.29 13.12
CA LEU A 179 6.78 1.42 13.81
C LEU A 179 7.91 0.73 13.07
N GLY A 180 7.72 -0.54 12.66
CA GLY A 180 8.75 -1.30 11.95
C GLY A 180 9.15 -0.64 10.61
N VAL A 181 8.17 -0.09 9.89
CA VAL A 181 8.42 0.67 8.65
C VAL A 181 9.19 1.96 8.92
N ILE A 182 8.80 2.70 9.98
CA ILE A 182 9.51 3.93 10.40
C ILE A 182 10.98 3.59 10.72
N GLU A 183 11.22 2.57 11.53
CA GLU A 183 12.58 2.15 11.90
C GLU A 183 13.39 1.71 10.67
N ALA A 184 12.80 0.95 9.75
CA ALA A 184 13.46 0.52 8.52
C ALA A 184 13.79 1.72 7.61
N LEU A 185 12.86 2.67 7.46
CA LEU A 185 13.09 3.88 6.66
C LEU A 185 14.16 4.78 7.24
N LEU A 186 14.21 4.96 8.55
CA LEU A 186 15.26 5.75 9.22
C LEU A 186 16.67 5.23 8.93
N GLY A 187 16.81 3.97 8.54
CA GLY A 187 18.09 3.40 8.10
C GLY A 187 18.50 3.79 6.68
N VAL A 188 17.59 4.34 5.86
CA VAL A 188 17.83 4.58 4.42
C VAL A 188 17.49 5.98 3.93
N VAL A 189 16.59 6.73 4.60
CA VAL A 189 16.19 8.09 4.20
C VAL A 189 17.20 9.14 4.67
N ASP A 190 17.25 10.27 3.98
CA ASP A 190 17.96 11.46 4.42
C ASP A 190 17.06 12.35 5.30
N GLU A 191 15.75 12.32 5.07
CA GLU A 191 14.71 13.00 5.85
C GLU A 191 13.46 12.15 5.95
N LEU A 192 12.84 12.09 7.14
CA LEU A 192 11.56 11.43 7.38
C LEU A 192 10.53 12.45 7.87
N ILE A 193 9.61 12.82 7.02
CA ILE A 193 8.46 13.66 7.36
C ILE A 193 7.41 12.78 8.05
N VAL A 194 6.96 13.19 9.23
CA VAL A 194 5.90 12.51 10.00
C VAL A 194 4.72 13.44 10.18
N GLY A 195 3.58 13.09 9.59
CA GLY A 195 2.31 13.83 9.67
C GLY A 195 1.15 12.95 10.14
N GLY A 196 -0.08 13.43 9.90
CA GLY A 196 -1.30 12.74 10.32
C GLY A 196 -1.44 12.59 11.83
N GLY A 197 -2.34 11.72 12.28
CA GLY A 197 -2.57 11.47 13.71
C GLY A 197 -1.34 10.98 14.46
N MET A 198 -0.46 10.24 13.80
CA MET A 198 0.75 9.71 14.45
C MET A 198 1.75 10.80 14.87
N CYS A 199 1.74 11.98 14.24
CA CYS A 199 2.65 13.06 14.61
C CYS A 199 2.41 13.54 16.06
N PHE A 200 1.19 13.43 16.58
CA PHE A 200 0.87 13.85 17.95
C PHE A 200 1.56 12.99 19.01
N THR A 201 1.80 11.71 18.74
CA THR A 201 2.59 10.86 19.65
C THR A 201 4.05 11.33 19.70
N PHE A 202 4.65 11.72 18.56
CA PHE A 202 5.99 12.31 18.52
C PHE A 202 6.01 13.71 19.16
N LEU A 203 4.98 14.55 18.96
CA LEU A 203 4.88 15.86 19.60
C LEU A 203 4.76 15.74 21.13
N ALA A 204 3.96 14.79 21.61
CA ALA A 204 3.86 14.47 23.04
C ALA A 204 5.22 14.02 23.61
N ALA A 205 5.98 13.20 22.87
CA ALA A 205 7.34 12.79 23.22
C ALA A 205 8.32 13.97 23.33
N LYS A 206 8.06 15.07 22.60
CA LYS A 206 8.80 16.36 22.75
C LYS A 206 8.27 17.24 23.86
N GLY A 207 7.26 16.81 24.62
CA GLY A 207 6.64 17.55 25.72
C GLY A 207 5.58 18.55 25.28
N ALA A 208 5.09 18.51 24.04
CA ALA A 208 3.99 19.35 23.59
C ALA A 208 2.65 18.86 24.16
N ASN A 209 1.74 19.79 24.49
CA ASN A 209 0.35 19.44 24.78
C ASN A 209 -0.34 19.05 23.46
N VAL A 210 -0.98 17.89 23.43
CA VAL A 210 -1.68 17.39 22.23
C VAL A 210 -3.21 17.57 22.31
N GLY A 211 -3.71 18.16 23.40
CA GLY A 211 -5.14 18.42 23.60
C GLY A 211 -5.98 17.15 23.53
N SER A 212 -7.02 17.18 22.71
CA SER A 212 -7.87 16.02 22.43
C SER A 212 -7.48 15.29 21.13
N SER A 213 -6.28 15.54 20.58
CA SER A 213 -5.78 14.88 19.38
C SER A 213 -5.56 13.38 19.62
N LEU A 214 -5.63 12.60 18.53
CA LEU A 214 -5.31 11.18 18.58
C LEU A 214 -3.82 11.01 18.92
N PHE A 215 -3.49 10.30 20.01
CA PHE A 215 -2.12 9.90 20.30
C PHE A 215 -2.08 8.58 21.07
N GLU A 216 -0.93 7.94 21.08
CA GLU A 216 -0.72 6.65 21.74
C GLU A 216 0.25 6.83 22.93
N GLU A 217 -0.29 6.88 24.15
CA GLU A 217 0.47 7.10 25.38
C GLU A 217 1.58 6.04 25.55
N ASN A 218 1.27 4.77 25.23
CA ASN A 218 2.21 3.65 25.31
C ASN A 218 3.35 3.71 24.29
N MET A 219 3.27 4.58 23.26
CA MET A 219 4.28 4.76 22.23
C MET A 219 5.16 5.99 22.47
N VAL A 220 4.85 6.85 23.43
CA VAL A 220 5.58 8.10 23.73
C VAL A 220 7.05 7.83 24.04
N GLU A 221 7.37 6.82 24.84
CA GLU A 221 8.75 6.46 25.17
C GLU A 221 9.54 5.99 23.93
N THR A 222 8.90 5.20 23.06
CA THR A 222 9.50 4.76 21.80
C THR A 222 9.78 5.93 20.86
N CYS A 223 8.82 6.84 20.68
CA CYS A 223 9.02 8.07 19.92
C CYS A 223 10.13 8.94 20.51
N SER A 224 10.22 9.07 21.84
CA SER A 224 11.28 9.81 22.52
C SER A 224 12.66 9.22 22.22
N ARG A 225 12.80 7.88 22.23
CA ARG A 225 14.07 7.21 21.87
C ARG A 225 14.45 7.45 20.41
N LEU A 226 13.48 7.38 19.48
CA LEU A 226 13.73 7.66 18.06
C LEU A 226 14.21 9.11 17.87
N LEU A 227 13.57 10.09 18.50
CA LEU A 227 13.98 11.49 18.43
C LEU A 227 15.36 11.71 19.06
N ALA A 228 15.65 11.08 20.19
CA ALA A 228 16.93 11.20 20.90
C ALA A 228 18.10 10.52 20.16
N SER A 229 17.84 9.59 19.26
CA SER A 229 18.87 8.94 18.44
C SER A 229 19.52 9.85 17.40
N GLY A 230 19.00 11.06 17.20
CA GLY A 230 19.44 11.96 16.14
C GLY A 230 18.88 11.60 14.76
N ALA A 231 17.83 10.75 14.72
CA ALA A 231 17.15 10.38 13.48
C ALA A 231 16.61 11.61 12.75
N PRO A 232 16.66 11.66 11.41
CA PRO A 232 16.28 12.81 10.60
C PRO A 232 14.75 12.94 10.49
N ILE A 233 14.06 13.05 11.63
CA ILE A 233 12.59 13.14 11.70
C ILE A 233 12.16 14.60 11.67
N ARG A 234 11.27 14.94 10.73
CA ARG A 234 10.60 16.24 10.59
C ARG A 234 9.18 16.15 11.08
N LEU A 235 8.84 16.94 12.09
CA LEU A 235 7.51 17.02 12.69
C LEU A 235 6.86 18.35 12.33
N PRO A 236 5.53 18.43 12.28
CA PRO A 236 4.82 19.68 12.02
C PRO A 236 5.18 20.77 13.03
N LEU A 237 5.37 21.99 12.52
CA LEU A 237 5.60 23.20 13.31
C LEU A 237 4.27 23.83 13.75
N ASP A 238 3.23 23.65 12.95
CA ASP A 238 1.89 24.15 13.15
C ASP A 238 0.86 23.12 12.67
N ILE A 239 -0.35 23.25 13.21
CA ILE A 239 -1.44 22.28 13.05
C ILE A 239 -2.73 23.03 12.73
N THR A 240 -3.53 22.48 11.82
CA THR A 240 -4.94 22.84 11.64
C THR A 240 -5.79 22.03 12.63
N ALA A 241 -6.42 22.71 13.55
CA ALA A 241 -7.11 22.10 14.68
C ALA A 241 -8.60 22.45 14.69
N LEU A 242 -9.40 21.52 15.25
CA LEU A 242 -10.83 21.65 15.48
C LEU A 242 -11.07 21.92 16.98
N GLY A 243 -11.81 23.00 17.28
CA GLY A 243 -12.18 23.38 18.62
C GLY A 243 -13.27 22.51 19.24
N PRO A 244 -13.51 22.67 20.56
CA PRO A 244 -14.54 21.94 21.29
C PRO A 244 -15.93 22.07 20.63
N GLY A 245 -16.69 20.97 20.63
CA GLY A 245 -18.02 20.90 20.03
C GLY A 245 -18.05 20.55 18.55
N GLY A 246 -16.92 20.65 17.86
CA GLY A 246 -16.81 20.23 16.46
C GLY A 246 -16.80 18.71 16.30
N LYS A 247 -17.18 18.25 15.10
CA LYS A 247 -17.13 16.82 14.72
C LYS A 247 -16.50 16.68 13.36
N ILE A 248 -15.65 15.66 13.20
CA ILE A 248 -15.07 15.26 11.91
C ILE A 248 -16.21 14.80 11.00
N GLY A 249 -16.18 15.20 9.73
CA GLY A 249 -17.19 14.83 8.73
C GLY A 249 -18.54 15.54 8.88
N ASP A 250 -18.71 16.40 9.89
CA ASP A 250 -19.93 17.17 10.10
C ASP A 250 -19.60 18.66 10.33
N PRO A 251 -19.50 19.47 9.27
CA PRO A 251 -19.26 20.91 9.40
C PRO A 251 -20.38 21.64 10.13
N SER A 252 -21.59 21.07 10.21
CA SER A 252 -22.75 21.69 10.87
C SER A 252 -22.73 21.52 12.39
N ALA A 253 -21.94 20.60 12.93
CA ALA A 253 -21.83 20.33 14.37
C ALA A 253 -21.15 21.46 15.17
N GLY A 254 -20.70 22.54 14.51
CA GLY A 254 -19.97 23.63 15.13
C GLY A 254 -18.48 23.30 15.31
N GLY A 255 -17.84 24.03 16.25
CA GLY A 255 -16.39 23.95 16.45
C GLY A 255 -15.62 24.88 15.51
N GLU A 256 -14.78 25.72 16.12
CA GLU A 256 -13.91 26.64 15.37
C GLU A 256 -12.76 25.82 14.72
N VAL A 257 -12.42 26.13 13.46
CA VAL A 257 -11.19 25.65 12.83
C VAL A 257 -10.12 26.72 12.96
N ARG A 258 -8.96 26.38 13.50
CA ARG A 258 -7.89 27.34 13.76
C ARG A 258 -6.52 26.72 13.46
N GLN A 259 -5.60 27.58 13.00
CA GLN A 259 -4.18 27.28 12.98
C GLN A 259 -3.59 27.51 14.37
N VAL A 260 -2.87 26.52 14.89
CA VAL A 260 -2.17 26.55 16.17
C VAL A 260 -0.73 26.09 15.96
N GLY A 261 0.16 26.39 16.90
CA GLY A 261 1.51 25.82 16.90
C GLY A 261 1.49 24.31 17.19
N ALA A 262 2.66 23.71 17.31
CA ALA A 262 2.81 22.29 17.61
C ALA A 262 2.23 21.86 18.96
N SER A 263 1.95 22.81 19.88
CA SER A 263 1.28 22.56 21.16
C SER A 263 -0.17 22.98 21.09
N MET A 264 -1.06 22.02 21.32
CA MET A 264 -2.51 22.20 21.23
C MET A 264 -3.08 22.86 22.48
N PRO A 265 -4.09 23.77 22.37
CA PRO A 265 -4.91 24.17 23.49
C PRO A 265 -5.74 22.99 24.01
N ASP A 266 -6.07 23.04 25.32
CA ASP A 266 -6.90 22.02 25.94
C ASP A 266 -8.28 21.92 25.24
N GLY A 267 -8.73 20.68 24.99
CA GLY A 267 -10.01 20.39 24.34
C GLY A 267 -10.00 20.58 22.81
N TRP A 268 -8.90 21.04 22.21
CA TRP A 268 -8.74 21.12 20.76
C TRP A 268 -8.16 19.83 20.19
N MET A 269 -8.55 19.51 18.97
CA MET A 269 -8.11 18.30 18.24
C MET A 269 -7.37 18.69 16.97
N GLY A 270 -6.11 18.31 16.84
CA GLY A 270 -5.36 18.47 15.60
C GLY A 270 -5.80 17.47 14.54
N LEU A 271 -6.07 17.94 13.33
CA LEU A 271 -6.65 17.11 12.28
C LEU A 271 -5.92 17.22 10.93
N ASP A 272 -5.03 18.21 10.77
CA ASP A 272 -4.17 18.34 9.59
C ASP A 272 -2.90 19.10 9.98
N ILE A 273 -1.85 18.99 9.17
CA ILE A 273 -0.68 19.88 9.31
C ILE A 273 -1.08 21.32 8.97
N GLY A 274 -0.42 22.28 9.59
CA GLY A 274 -0.63 23.70 9.30
C GLY A 274 0.12 24.17 8.04
N PRO A 275 -0.18 25.38 7.56
CA PRO A 275 0.42 25.91 6.33
C PRO A 275 1.94 26.13 6.44
N GLY A 276 2.47 26.47 7.63
CA GLY A 276 3.91 26.61 7.83
C GLY A 276 4.65 25.27 7.70
N SER A 277 4.07 24.21 8.26
CA SER A 277 4.56 22.84 8.11
C SER A 277 4.50 22.37 6.66
N ALA A 278 3.40 22.67 5.95
CA ALA A 278 3.25 22.31 4.54
C ALA A 278 4.33 22.95 3.66
N VAL A 279 4.68 24.22 3.90
CA VAL A 279 5.77 24.89 3.17
C VAL A 279 7.12 24.21 3.41
N GLU A 280 7.49 23.94 4.68
CA GLU A 280 8.73 23.26 5.01
C GLU A 280 8.81 21.88 4.35
N PHE A 281 7.72 21.13 4.38
CA PHE A 281 7.66 19.78 3.79
C PHE A 281 7.78 19.84 2.26
N CYS A 282 7.14 20.82 1.61
CA CYS A 282 7.28 21.02 0.17
C CYS A 282 8.72 21.36 -0.23
N ASP A 283 9.42 22.17 0.55
CA ASP A 283 10.83 22.51 0.28
C ASP A 283 11.70 21.27 0.31
N LEU A 284 11.53 20.38 1.31
CA LEU A 284 12.25 19.11 1.41
C LEU A 284 11.93 18.19 0.22
N ILE A 285 10.66 18.10 -0.18
CA ILE A 285 10.20 17.26 -1.29
C ILE A 285 10.77 17.78 -2.62
N ALA A 286 10.80 19.09 -2.83
CA ALA A 286 11.29 19.70 -4.08
C ALA A 286 12.79 19.43 -4.33
N GLU A 287 13.59 19.28 -3.28
CA GLU A 287 15.02 18.96 -3.35
C GLU A 287 15.31 17.45 -3.48
N ALA A 288 14.30 16.60 -3.24
CA ALA A 288 14.44 15.15 -3.24
C ALA A 288 14.79 14.59 -4.63
N ARG A 289 15.52 13.47 -4.62
CA ARG A 289 15.75 12.63 -5.81
C ARG A 289 15.00 11.31 -5.73
N THR A 290 14.53 10.98 -4.55
CA THR A 290 13.62 9.86 -4.29
C THR A 290 12.61 10.31 -3.24
N VAL A 291 11.34 10.03 -3.47
CA VAL A 291 10.27 10.25 -2.49
C VAL A 291 9.49 8.96 -2.30
N LEU A 292 9.26 8.58 -1.05
CA LEU A 292 8.27 7.57 -0.69
C LEU A 292 7.18 8.24 0.15
N TRP A 293 5.95 8.25 -0.34
CA TRP A 293 4.80 8.78 0.39
C TRP A 293 3.86 7.66 0.85
N ASN A 294 3.67 7.54 2.17
CA ASN A 294 2.77 6.56 2.78
C ASN A 294 1.93 7.16 3.92
N GLY A 295 0.69 7.45 3.65
CA GLY A 295 -0.29 7.97 4.59
C GLY A 295 -0.52 9.48 4.47
N PRO A 296 -1.78 9.93 4.67
CA PRO A 296 -2.16 11.33 4.56
C PRO A 296 -1.60 12.15 5.74
N MET A 297 -1.51 13.47 5.54
CA MET A 297 -1.04 14.43 6.53
C MET A 297 -2.14 14.90 7.47
N GLY A 298 -3.40 14.67 7.11
CA GLY A 298 -4.59 15.04 7.87
C GLY A 298 -5.80 14.19 7.48
N VAL A 299 -6.96 14.53 8.01
CA VAL A 299 -8.26 13.90 7.71
C VAL A 299 -8.78 14.48 6.40
N PHE A 300 -8.17 14.06 5.28
CA PHE A 300 -8.40 14.64 3.95
C PHE A 300 -9.80 14.38 3.38
N GLU A 301 -10.56 13.47 3.96
CA GLU A 301 -11.97 13.21 3.64
C GLU A 301 -12.89 14.35 4.12
N ASP A 302 -12.42 15.17 5.05
CA ASP A 302 -13.09 16.39 5.50
C ASP A 302 -12.36 17.59 4.90
N GLU A 303 -13.03 18.32 4.00
CA GLU A 303 -12.45 19.46 3.27
C GLU A 303 -11.79 20.52 4.17
N ARG A 304 -12.22 20.62 5.44
CA ARG A 304 -11.62 21.54 6.42
C ARG A 304 -10.18 21.15 6.80
N PHE A 305 -9.82 19.89 6.59
CA PHE A 305 -8.55 19.28 7.02
C PHE A 305 -7.84 18.54 5.88
N ALA A 306 -8.16 18.89 4.63
CA ALA A 306 -7.60 18.30 3.43
C ALA A 306 -6.37 19.05 2.89
N ALA A 307 -6.16 20.29 3.32
CA ALA A 307 -5.21 21.21 2.72
C ALA A 307 -3.76 20.71 2.83
N GLY A 308 -3.35 20.20 3.98
CA GLY A 308 -2.01 19.68 4.20
C GLY A 308 -1.70 18.47 3.33
N THR A 309 -2.64 17.52 3.26
CA THR A 309 -2.49 16.33 2.40
C THR A 309 -2.46 16.70 0.93
N ARG A 310 -3.32 17.64 0.49
CA ARG A 310 -3.36 18.14 -0.89
C ARG A 310 -2.03 18.78 -1.28
N THR A 311 -1.53 19.69 -0.45
CA THR A 311 -0.27 20.42 -0.72
C THR A 311 0.92 19.47 -0.81
N VAL A 312 1.00 18.47 0.07
CA VAL A 312 2.04 17.45 0.01
C VAL A 312 1.88 16.57 -1.24
N ALA A 313 0.66 16.16 -1.60
CA ALA A 313 0.41 15.38 -2.81
C ALA A 313 0.85 16.11 -4.08
N GLU A 314 0.51 17.40 -4.20
CA GLU A 314 0.92 18.28 -5.32
C GLU A 314 2.45 18.44 -5.36
N ALA A 315 3.10 18.63 -4.20
CA ALA A 315 4.56 18.73 -4.13
C ALA A 315 5.26 17.43 -4.55
N VAL A 316 4.70 16.25 -4.19
CA VAL A 316 5.22 14.95 -4.64
C VAL A 316 5.03 14.80 -6.15
N ALA A 317 3.90 15.22 -6.71
CA ALA A 317 3.63 15.20 -8.15
C ALA A 317 4.60 16.11 -8.94
N ASP A 318 4.90 17.29 -8.42
CA ASP A 318 5.82 18.26 -9.04
C ASP A 318 7.31 17.90 -8.82
N CYS A 319 7.61 16.90 -7.97
CA CYS A 319 8.97 16.50 -7.65
C CYS A 319 9.69 15.96 -8.89
N ARG A 320 10.94 16.44 -9.11
CA ARG A 320 11.79 15.96 -10.22
C ARG A 320 12.50 14.64 -9.93
N GLY A 321 12.40 14.16 -8.70
CA GLY A 321 12.93 12.87 -8.27
C GLY A 321 12.01 11.73 -8.66
N PHE A 322 12.39 10.51 -8.32
CA PHE A 322 11.56 9.32 -8.50
C PHE A 322 10.54 9.23 -7.35
N THR A 323 9.25 9.23 -7.67
CA THR A 323 8.18 9.31 -6.70
C THR A 323 7.41 8.00 -6.58
N VAL A 324 7.29 7.51 -5.35
CA VAL A 324 6.57 6.28 -5.01
C VAL A 324 5.49 6.58 -4.00
N VAL A 325 4.26 6.19 -4.32
CA VAL A 325 3.11 6.26 -3.40
C VAL A 325 2.79 4.86 -2.91
N GLY A 326 2.82 4.66 -1.61
CA GLY A 326 2.49 3.39 -0.95
C GLY A 326 1.29 3.53 -0.02
N GLY A 327 0.49 2.47 0.06
CA GLY A 327 -0.70 2.42 0.91
C GLY A 327 -1.98 2.93 0.26
N GLY A 328 -3.10 2.33 0.71
CA GLY A 328 -4.42 2.62 0.13
C GLY A 328 -4.86 4.07 0.29
N ASP A 329 -4.64 4.65 1.48
CA ASP A 329 -5.09 6.02 1.80
C ASP A 329 -4.31 7.07 1.00
N SER A 330 -2.98 6.89 0.83
CA SER A 330 -2.17 7.80 0.01
C SER A 330 -2.57 7.72 -1.46
N ALA A 331 -2.78 6.52 -1.99
CA ALA A 331 -3.25 6.32 -3.35
C ALA A 331 -4.67 6.90 -3.55
N ALA A 332 -5.54 6.80 -2.54
CA ALA A 332 -6.87 7.42 -2.57
C ALA A 332 -6.77 8.95 -2.56
N ALA A 333 -5.90 9.53 -1.72
CA ALA A 333 -5.66 10.96 -1.67
C ALA A 333 -5.09 11.47 -3.01
N ALA A 334 -4.09 10.79 -3.60
CA ALA A 334 -3.53 11.16 -4.89
C ALA A 334 -4.60 11.20 -5.98
N ARG A 335 -5.49 10.18 -6.04
CA ARG A 335 -6.62 10.16 -6.98
C ARG A 335 -7.64 11.26 -6.70
N GLN A 336 -8.01 11.49 -5.43
CA GLN A 336 -8.97 12.54 -5.06
C GLN A 336 -8.48 13.92 -5.50
N PHE A 337 -7.17 14.16 -5.44
CA PHE A 337 -6.57 15.43 -5.86
C PHE A 337 -6.13 15.45 -7.33
N GLY A 338 -6.32 14.35 -8.08
CA GLY A 338 -6.06 14.26 -9.50
C GLY A 338 -4.58 14.33 -9.89
N VAL A 339 -3.70 13.78 -9.02
CA VAL A 339 -2.24 13.79 -9.20
C VAL A 339 -1.61 12.39 -9.31
N ASP A 340 -2.41 11.33 -9.23
CA ASP A 340 -1.92 9.95 -9.25
C ASP A 340 -1.19 9.56 -10.55
N ASP A 341 -1.62 10.09 -11.69
CA ASP A 341 -0.98 9.88 -13.00
C ASP A 341 0.40 10.58 -13.14
N GLN A 342 0.72 11.49 -12.21
CA GLN A 342 2.00 12.21 -12.18
C GLN A 342 3.05 11.53 -11.29
N MET A 343 2.66 10.47 -10.58
CA MET A 343 3.58 9.68 -9.76
C MET A 343 4.27 8.60 -10.60
N ASP A 344 5.59 8.39 -10.41
CA ASP A 344 6.33 7.35 -11.14
C ASP A 344 5.86 5.94 -10.79
N HIS A 345 5.39 5.73 -9.56
CA HIS A 345 4.85 4.45 -9.12
C HIS A 345 3.80 4.62 -8.01
N VAL A 346 2.59 4.10 -8.25
CA VAL A 346 1.56 3.95 -7.23
C VAL A 346 1.42 2.47 -6.92
N SER A 347 1.93 2.06 -5.75
CA SER A 347 1.91 0.65 -5.34
C SER A 347 0.49 0.15 -5.11
N THR A 348 0.20 -1.01 -5.67
CA THR A 348 -1.05 -1.74 -5.45
C THR A 348 -1.00 -2.63 -4.22
N GLY A 349 0.18 -2.76 -3.60
CA GLY A 349 0.49 -3.76 -2.58
C GLY A 349 -0.10 -3.50 -1.20
N GLY A 350 -0.50 -2.26 -0.89
CA GLY A 350 -1.02 -1.92 0.44
C GLY A 350 -0.08 -2.35 1.57
N GLY A 351 -0.54 -3.28 2.43
CA GLY A 351 0.26 -3.82 3.54
C GLY A 351 1.53 -4.56 3.09
N ALA A 352 1.48 -5.26 1.95
CA ALA A 352 2.64 -5.97 1.43
C ALA A 352 3.80 -5.03 1.06
N ALA A 353 3.50 -3.82 0.56
CA ALA A 353 4.51 -2.82 0.26
C ALA A 353 5.25 -2.36 1.52
N LEU A 354 4.51 -2.11 2.60
CA LEU A 354 5.09 -1.72 3.89
C LEU A 354 5.93 -2.85 4.49
N GLU A 355 5.40 -4.07 4.46
CA GLU A 355 6.10 -5.24 5.01
C GLU A 355 7.37 -5.56 4.21
N LEU A 356 7.37 -5.37 2.88
CA LEU A 356 8.58 -5.49 2.06
C LEU A 356 9.62 -4.43 2.43
N ILE A 357 9.21 -3.20 2.67
CA ILE A 357 10.12 -2.13 3.13
C ILE A 357 10.68 -2.46 4.51
N GLU A 358 9.85 -2.95 5.43
CA GLU A 358 10.24 -3.32 6.79
C GLU A 358 11.18 -4.51 6.83
N GLN A 359 10.74 -5.65 6.28
CA GLN A 359 11.42 -6.94 6.44
C GLN A 359 12.46 -7.24 5.36
N GLY A 360 12.30 -6.64 4.18
CA GLY A 360 13.18 -6.87 3.02
C GLY A 360 12.83 -8.12 2.22
N ASP A 361 11.88 -8.93 2.65
CA ASP A 361 11.39 -10.10 1.96
C ASP A 361 9.93 -10.40 2.34
N LEU A 362 9.26 -11.21 1.50
CA LEU A 362 7.89 -11.65 1.75
C LEU A 362 7.76 -13.15 1.47
N PRO A 363 6.85 -13.88 2.17
CA PRO A 363 6.65 -15.31 1.96
C PRO A 363 6.43 -15.71 0.49
N GLY A 364 5.63 -14.94 -0.25
CA GLY A 364 5.38 -15.21 -1.67
C GLY A 364 6.61 -15.02 -2.56
N LEU A 365 7.51 -14.09 -2.22
CA LEU A 365 8.75 -13.85 -2.94
C LEU A 365 9.79 -14.94 -2.61
N ALA A 366 9.89 -15.32 -1.35
CA ALA A 366 10.75 -16.43 -0.91
C ALA A 366 10.34 -17.74 -1.61
N ALA A 367 9.04 -18.02 -1.71
CA ALA A 367 8.52 -19.19 -2.39
C ALA A 367 8.91 -19.22 -3.88
N LEU A 368 8.81 -18.10 -4.61
CA LEU A 368 9.22 -18.00 -6.02
C LEU A 368 10.71 -18.26 -6.22
N ARG A 369 11.55 -17.99 -5.22
CA ARG A 369 13.00 -18.26 -5.26
C ARG A 369 13.35 -19.69 -4.81
N GLY A 370 12.37 -20.53 -4.49
CA GLY A 370 12.58 -21.86 -3.95
C GLY A 370 13.15 -21.89 -2.52
N GLN A 371 12.95 -20.82 -1.76
CA GLN A 371 13.35 -20.66 -0.36
C GLN A 371 12.13 -20.90 0.54
N ASN A 372 11.74 -22.16 0.77
CA ASN A 372 10.59 -22.54 1.59
C ASN A 372 11.02 -23.23 2.89
#